data_ab0a4a93871944292b0532278ee9fc66
#
_entry.id   ab0a4a93871944292b0532278ee9fc66
#
_cell.length_a   1.000
_cell.length_b   1.000
_cell.length_c   1.000
_cell.angle_alpha   90.00
_cell.angle_beta   90.00
_cell.angle_gamma   90.00
#
_symmetry.space_group_name_H-M   'P 1'
#
loop_
_entity.id
_entity.type
_entity.pdbx_description
1 polymer ?
#
loop_
_entity_poly.entity_id
_entity_poly.type
_entity_poly.pdbx_seq_one_letter_code
_entity_poly.pdbx_strand_id
1 'polypeptide(L)'
;MLKHISLSLLSLFMFTAIHVSAQQSLPVADLAEITPLTEVANDPLQVLLEDEVMKNPTWRRLVNNKKMSIGVVDLNNINNAHYAGINSNEMMYAASLPKIAILLASMDAIENCELAETVEVTRDLNLMINRSDNHASTRMIDRLGYDKIAAVLQSPEYKLYDELNGGGLWVGKRYAAGGPRNPDPIKGLSHAATVQQVCRFYYKMITGSLVSPEKSKKMLDIMEDSHLHHKFVNTLDRIAPNARVFRKSGSWRNYHADSALVWGKDGRKYILVALVEDPNGEQIIRDLVVPLENIIKKSRSLETT
;
A
#
# COMPACT_ATOMS: atom_id res chain seq x y z
N MET A 1 15.42 -61.34 -55.13
CA MET A 1 14.24 -60.50 -54.88
C MET A 1 14.25 -60.11 -53.43
N LEU A 2 14.86 -58.96 -53.07
CA LEU A 2 14.79 -58.36 -51.72
C LEU A 2 13.85 -57.16 -51.79
N LYS A 3 12.79 -57.20 -50.98
CA LYS A 3 11.86 -56.08 -50.82
C LYS A 3 12.40 -55.18 -49.75
N HIS A 4 12.69 -53.90 -50.10
CA HIS A 4 12.98 -52.85 -49.16
C HIS A 4 11.68 -52.36 -48.51
N ILE A 5 11.59 -52.48 -47.21
CA ILE A 5 10.55 -51.85 -46.39
C ILE A 5 11.11 -50.51 -45.89
N SER A 6 10.54 -49.39 -46.38
CA SER A 6 10.88 -48.03 -45.94
C SER A 6 10.03 -47.66 -44.73
N LEU A 7 10.65 -47.47 -43.60
CA LEU A 7 9.97 -47.05 -42.33
C LEU A 7 10.04 -45.54 -42.24
N SER A 8 8.91 -44.86 -42.49
CA SER A 8 8.79 -43.43 -42.34
C SER A 8 8.54 -43.10 -40.87
N LEU A 9 9.54 -42.48 -40.21
CA LEU A 9 9.39 -41.92 -38.86
C LEU A 9 8.66 -40.57 -38.95
N LEU A 10 7.41 -40.54 -38.50
CA LEU A 10 6.63 -39.29 -38.35
C LEU A 10 6.95 -38.67 -36.99
N SER A 11 7.83 -37.70 -36.94
CA SER A 11 8.14 -36.96 -35.72
C SER A 11 7.03 -35.96 -35.43
N LEU A 12 6.24 -36.25 -34.40
CA LEU A 12 5.19 -35.37 -33.86
C LEU A 12 5.83 -34.28 -32.98
N PHE A 13 6.02 -33.09 -33.54
CA PHE A 13 6.42 -31.90 -32.75
C PHE A 13 5.21 -31.43 -31.95
N MET A 14 5.17 -31.73 -30.63
CA MET A 14 4.27 -31.08 -29.70
C MET A 14 4.77 -29.64 -29.45
N PHE A 15 4.10 -28.65 -30.03
CA PHE A 15 4.23 -27.26 -29.65
C PHE A 15 3.53 -27.05 -28.29
N THR A 16 4.29 -27.05 -27.22
CA THR A 16 3.79 -26.52 -25.94
C THR A 16 3.68 -25.01 -26.09
N ALA A 17 2.47 -24.51 -26.24
CA ALA A 17 2.20 -23.08 -26.17
C ALA A 17 2.47 -22.62 -24.73
N ILE A 18 3.60 -21.95 -24.49
CA ILE A 18 3.86 -21.24 -23.25
C ILE A 18 2.91 -20.05 -23.24
N HIS A 19 1.82 -20.14 -22.48
CA HIS A 19 0.97 -19.00 -22.18
C HIS A 19 1.75 -18.08 -21.25
N VAL A 20 2.54 -17.17 -21.82
CA VAL A 20 3.03 -16.01 -21.08
C VAL A 20 1.80 -15.16 -20.79
N SER A 21 1.29 -15.25 -19.57
CA SER A 21 0.26 -14.34 -19.08
C SER A 21 0.83 -12.93 -19.14
N ALA A 22 0.34 -12.12 -20.07
CA ALA A 22 0.74 -10.73 -20.15
C ALA A 22 0.43 -10.07 -18.80
N GLN A 23 1.46 -9.75 -18.05
CA GLN A 23 1.36 -9.03 -16.78
C GLN A 23 0.76 -7.65 -17.09
N GLN A 24 -0.34 -7.32 -16.45
CA GLN A 24 -1.04 -6.08 -16.72
C GLN A 24 -0.13 -4.90 -16.38
N SER A 25 0.15 -4.03 -17.36
CA SER A 25 1.00 -2.85 -17.17
C SER A 25 0.40 -1.91 -16.11
N LEU A 26 1.26 -1.34 -15.28
CA LEU A 26 0.87 -0.29 -14.35
C LEU A 26 0.77 1.05 -15.08
N PRO A 27 -0.16 1.94 -14.71
CA PRO A 27 -0.32 3.25 -15.36
C PRO A 27 0.70 4.30 -14.94
N VAL A 28 1.87 3.89 -14.45
CA VAL A 28 2.92 4.83 -14.01
C VAL A 28 3.45 5.61 -15.20
N ALA A 29 3.17 6.88 -15.25
CA ALA A 29 3.60 7.83 -16.27
C ALA A 29 2.58 8.22 -17.33
N ASP A 30 1.77 9.12 -17.25
CA ASP A 30 1.00 9.91 -18.24
C ASP A 30 -0.46 10.17 -17.83
N LEU A 31 -0.70 10.45 -16.55
CA LEU A 31 -2.00 10.99 -16.18
C LEU A 31 -1.89 12.52 -16.18
N ALA A 32 -2.37 13.15 -17.27
CA ALA A 32 -2.29 14.60 -17.46
C ALA A 32 -3.08 15.40 -16.41
N GLU A 33 -4.12 14.80 -15.82
CA GLU A 33 -4.90 15.37 -14.73
C GLU A 33 -5.29 14.28 -13.74
N ILE A 34 -4.87 14.43 -12.49
CA ILE A 34 -5.20 13.50 -11.38
C ILE A 34 -6.08 14.27 -10.40
N THR A 35 -7.31 13.81 -10.21
CA THR A 35 -8.18 14.35 -9.16
C THR A 35 -7.62 13.95 -7.78
N PRO A 36 -7.36 14.91 -6.87
CA PRO A 36 -6.91 14.58 -5.53
C PRO A 36 -7.89 13.68 -4.79
N LEU A 37 -7.42 12.62 -4.11
CA LEU A 37 -8.31 11.73 -3.33
C LEU A 37 -9.14 12.46 -2.27
N THR A 38 -8.71 13.63 -1.82
CA THR A 38 -9.45 14.47 -0.87
C THR A 38 -10.71 15.10 -1.48
N GLU A 39 -10.83 15.13 -2.80
CA GLU A 39 -11.94 15.71 -3.55
C GLU A 39 -12.87 14.65 -4.14
N VAL A 40 -12.50 13.39 -4.03
CA VAL A 40 -13.25 12.26 -4.60
C VAL A 40 -13.99 11.52 -3.48
N ALA A 41 -14.94 12.18 -2.85
CA ALA A 41 -15.90 11.49 -2.01
C ALA A 41 -16.89 10.76 -2.95
N ASN A 42 -16.92 9.44 -2.89
CA ASN A 42 -17.93 8.66 -3.60
C ASN A 42 -18.98 8.16 -2.63
N ASP A 43 -20.15 8.75 -2.67
CA ASP A 43 -21.24 8.43 -1.76
C ASP A 43 -21.67 6.95 -1.79
N PRO A 44 -21.83 6.28 -2.96
CA PRO A 44 -22.19 4.86 -2.99
C PRO A 44 -21.15 3.97 -2.31
N LEU A 45 -19.85 4.18 -2.55
CA LEU A 45 -18.78 3.39 -1.94
C LEU A 45 -18.69 3.64 -0.43
N GLN A 46 -18.86 4.91 0.01
CA GLN A 46 -18.87 5.29 1.41
C GLN A 46 -20.01 4.63 2.18
N VAL A 47 -21.23 4.72 1.67
CA VAL A 47 -22.41 4.10 2.28
C VAL A 47 -22.24 2.59 2.39
N LEU A 48 -21.78 1.93 1.33
CA LEU A 48 -21.54 0.49 1.33
C LEU A 48 -20.46 0.08 2.33
N LEU A 49 -19.40 0.88 2.48
CA LEU A 49 -18.34 0.62 3.45
C LEU A 49 -18.86 0.73 4.89
N GLU A 50 -19.59 1.80 5.20
CA GLU A 50 -20.19 2.00 6.52
C GLU A 50 -21.16 0.87 6.87
N ASP A 51 -22.10 0.57 5.98
CA ASP A 51 -23.08 -0.50 6.16
C ASP A 51 -22.40 -1.85 6.42
N GLU A 52 -21.37 -2.20 5.64
CA GLU A 52 -20.70 -3.49 5.77
C GLU A 52 -19.95 -3.61 7.09
N VAL A 53 -19.18 -2.58 7.46
CA VAL A 53 -18.39 -2.58 8.69
C VAL A 53 -19.28 -2.58 9.93
N MET A 54 -20.41 -1.85 9.90
CA MET A 54 -21.33 -1.76 11.04
C MET A 54 -22.14 -3.03 11.27
N LYS A 55 -22.21 -3.97 10.33
CA LYS A 55 -22.83 -5.30 10.53
C LYS A 55 -22.07 -6.16 11.54
N ASN A 56 -20.74 -6.05 11.59
CA ASN A 56 -19.91 -6.83 12.50
C ASN A 56 -19.84 -6.12 13.88
N PRO A 57 -20.34 -6.72 14.98
CA PRO A 57 -20.37 -6.06 16.29
C PRO A 57 -18.98 -5.69 16.82
N THR A 58 -17.97 -6.51 16.54
CA THR A 58 -16.58 -6.25 16.96
C THR A 58 -16.01 -5.06 16.19
N TRP A 59 -16.18 -5.02 14.88
CA TRP A 59 -15.69 -3.91 14.04
C TRP A 59 -16.38 -2.61 14.42
N ARG A 60 -17.70 -2.63 14.55
CA ARG A 60 -18.49 -1.47 14.99
C ARG A 60 -18.01 -0.92 16.33
N ARG A 61 -17.74 -1.79 17.32
CA ARG A 61 -17.20 -1.38 18.62
C ARG A 61 -15.81 -0.73 18.48
N LEU A 62 -14.93 -1.30 17.67
CA LEU A 62 -13.59 -0.76 17.44
C LEU A 62 -13.64 0.59 16.71
N VAL A 63 -14.48 0.73 15.70
CA VAL A 63 -14.69 1.97 14.95
C VAL A 63 -15.22 3.09 15.88
N ASN A 64 -16.25 2.80 16.66
CA ASN A 64 -16.86 3.77 17.57
C ASN A 64 -15.88 4.24 18.68
N ASN A 65 -14.93 3.38 19.06
CA ASN A 65 -13.89 3.71 20.04
C ASN A 65 -12.62 4.27 19.39
N LYS A 66 -12.61 4.56 18.09
CA LYS A 66 -11.45 5.05 17.32
C LYS A 66 -10.24 4.11 17.38
N LYS A 67 -10.48 2.81 17.54
CA LYS A 67 -9.50 1.72 17.57
C LYS A 67 -9.42 0.95 16.24
N MET A 68 -10.19 1.37 15.25
CA MET A 68 -10.16 0.83 13.90
C MET A 68 -10.42 1.95 12.90
N SER A 69 -9.54 2.03 11.91
CA SER A 69 -9.66 2.91 10.76
C SER A 69 -9.50 2.09 9.48
N ILE A 70 -10.30 2.40 8.47
CA ILE A 70 -10.29 1.71 7.17
C ILE A 70 -10.27 2.75 6.06
N GLY A 71 -9.44 2.53 5.05
CA GLY A 71 -9.43 3.30 3.80
C GLY A 71 -9.52 2.36 2.60
N VAL A 72 -10.35 2.73 1.64
CA VAL A 72 -10.57 1.99 0.39
C VAL A 72 -10.49 2.97 -0.77
N VAL A 73 -9.74 2.62 -1.81
CA VAL A 73 -9.75 3.35 -3.09
C VAL A 73 -10.06 2.39 -4.21
N ASP A 74 -11.10 2.66 -4.96
CA ASP A 74 -11.36 1.99 -6.24
C ASP A 74 -10.56 2.68 -7.34
N LEU A 75 -9.72 1.91 -8.03
CA LEU A 75 -8.84 2.35 -9.14
C LEU A 75 -9.27 1.78 -10.49
N ASN A 76 -10.50 1.26 -10.61
CA ASN A 76 -10.97 0.68 -11.88
C ASN A 76 -10.91 1.71 -13.02
N ASN A 77 -11.31 2.93 -12.72
CA ASN A 77 -11.01 4.11 -13.53
C ASN A 77 -10.03 5.00 -12.77
N ILE A 78 -8.75 4.93 -13.10
CA ILE A 78 -7.71 5.64 -12.36
C ILE A 78 -7.81 7.16 -12.47
N ASN A 79 -8.37 7.68 -13.57
CA ASN A 79 -8.61 9.12 -13.77
C ASN A 79 -9.82 9.62 -12.96
N ASN A 80 -10.66 8.72 -12.50
CA ASN A 80 -11.80 8.99 -11.64
C ASN A 80 -11.82 7.94 -10.53
N ALA A 81 -10.78 7.91 -9.71
CA ALA A 81 -10.66 7.01 -8.57
C ALA A 81 -11.68 7.39 -7.50
N HIS A 82 -12.28 6.40 -6.81
CA HIS A 82 -13.25 6.63 -5.76
C HIS A 82 -12.66 6.25 -4.39
N TYR A 83 -12.75 7.14 -3.42
CA TYR A 83 -12.30 6.93 -2.06
C TYR A 83 -13.47 6.80 -1.10
N ALA A 84 -13.35 5.86 -0.16
CA ALA A 84 -14.20 5.76 1.02
C ALA A 84 -13.35 5.47 2.26
N GLY A 85 -13.76 5.97 3.42
CA GLY A 85 -13.00 5.75 4.64
C GLY A 85 -13.81 5.84 5.91
N ILE A 86 -13.39 5.05 6.89
CA ILE A 86 -13.90 5.08 8.27
C ILE A 86 -12.79 5.56 9.18
N ASN A 87 -13.08 6.55 10.02
CA ASN A 87 -12.08 7.23 10.86
C ASN A 87 -10.86 7.68 10.03
N SER A 88 -11.12 8.24 8.84
CA SER A 88 -10.12 8.51 7.79
C SER A 88 -8.92 9.31 8.28
N ASN A 89 -9.16 10.31 9.13
CA ASN A 89 -8.17 11.23 9.69
C ASN A 89 -7.82 10.91 11.16
N GLU A 90 -8.27 9.76 11.68
CA GLU A 90 -7.86 9.31 13.00
C GLU A 90 -6.43 8.79 12.95
N MET A 91 -5.49 9.54 13.50
CA MET A 91 -4.10 9.15 13.54
C MET A 91 -3.87 8.09 14.62
N MET A 92 -3.33 6.94 14.24
CA MET A 92 -3.06 5.81 15.10
C MET A 92 -1.58 5.43 15.07
N TYR A 93 -1.11 4.77 16.13
CA TYR A 93 0.21 4.13 16.11
C TYR A 93 0.20 2.97 15.11
N ALA A 94 1.10 3.02 14.14
CA ALA A 94 1.07 2.13 12.97
C ALA A 94 2.30 1.21 12.84
N ALA A 95 3.14 1.15 13.88
CA ALA A 95 4.33 0.29 13.96
C ALA A 95 5.26 0.45 12.74
N SER A 96 5.42 -0.60 11.93
CA SER A 96 6.31 -0.58 10.75
C SER A 96 5.65 -0.05 9.46
N LEU A 97 4.36 0.28 9.46
CA LEU A 97 3.72 0.85 8.28
C LEU A 97 4.37 2.17 7.84
N PRO A 98 4.72 3.12 8.75
CA PRO A 98 5.34 4.38 8.37
C PRO A 98 6.75 4.27 7.74
N LYS A 99 7.31 3.07 7.57
CA LYS A 99 8.52 2.86 6.75
C LYS A 99 8.33 3.32 5.29
N ILE A 100 7.08 3.41 4.82
CA ILE A 100 6.77 4.05 3.52
C ILE A 100 7.14 5.54 3.49
N ALA A 101 7.07 6.24 4.62
CA ALA A 101 7.54 7.62 4.72
C ALA A 101 9.07 7.73 4.59
N ILE A 102 9.80 6.77 5.14
CA ILE A 102 11.26 6.70 4.96
C ILE A 102 11.60 6.41 3.50
N LEU A 103 10.85 5.50 2.86
CA LEU A 103 10.99 5.19 1.44
C LEU A 103 10.79 6.45 0.58
N LEU A 104 9.69 7.19 0.82
CA LEU A 104 9.41 8.45 0.12
C LEU A 104 10.52 9.47 0.32
N ALA A 105 10.92 9.74 1.58
CA ALA A 105 11.96 10.72 1.87
C ALA A 105 13.32 10.33 1.27
N SER A 106 13.60 9.02 1.15
CA SER A 106 14.79 8.52 0.46
C SER A 106 14.74 8.78 -1.04
N MET A 107 13.59 8.54 -1.68
CA MET A 107 13.44 8.79 -3.12
C MET A 107 13.47 10.28 -3.44
N ASP A 108 12.86 11.11 -2.59
CA ASP A 108 12.95 12.58 -2.68
C ASP A 108 14.40 13.06 -2.55
N ALA A 109 15.14 12.58 -1.56
CA ALA A 109 16.53 12.95 -1.36
C ALA A 109 17.46 12.46 -2.51
N ILE A 110 17.16 11.30 -3.11
CA ILE A 110 17.90 10.80 -4.29
C ILE A 110 17.60 11.67 -5.51
N GLU A 111 16.34 12.04 -5.74
CA GLU A 111 15.94 12.90 -6.86
C GLU A 111 16.62 14.27 -6.78
N ASN A 112 16.71 14.82 -5.57
CA ASN A 112 17.34 16.12 -5.31
C ASN A 112 18.88 16.05 -5.15
N CYS A 113 19.51 14.91 -5.41
CA CYS A 113 20.96 14.69 -5.25
C CYS A 113 21.48 14.91 -3.80
N GLU A 114 20.60 14.82 -2.79
CA GLU A 114 20.94 14.93 -1.37
C GLU A 114 21.37 13.57 -0.77
N LEU A 115 20.96 12.48 -1.38
CA LEU A 115 21.34 11.12 -1.02
C LEU A 115 21.83 10.36 -2.25
N ALA A 116 23.09 9.89 -2.21
CA ALA A 116 23.60 9.05 -3.29
C ALA A 116 22.90 7.68 -3.30
N GLU A 117 22.41 7.27 -4.48
CA GLU A 117 21.83 5.96 -4.67
C GLU A 117 22.90 4.88 -4.81
N THR A 118 23.46 4.45 -3.69
CA THR A 118 24.47 3.38 -3.66
C THR A 118 23.82 2.00 -3.56
N VAL A 119 24.62 0.95 -3.78
CA VAL A 119 24.20 -0.45 -3.58
C VAL A 119 23.70 -0.69 -2.15
N GLU A 120 24.33 -0.08 -1.14
CA GLU A 120 23.95 -0.19 0.27
C GLU A 120 22.61 0.49 0.53
N VAL A 121 22.37 1.68 -0.01
CA VAL A 121 21.10 2.39 0.10
C VAL A 121 19.98 1.57 -0.54
N THR A 122 20.17 1.09 -1.76
CA THR A 122 19.19 0.25 -2.46
C THR A 122 18.90 -1.04 -1.69
N ARG A 123 19.92 -1.71 -1.15
CA ARG A 123 19.76 -2.90 -0.30
C ARG A 123 18.96 -2.59 0.97
N ASP A 124 19.28 -1.49 1.66
CA ASP A 124 18.59 -1.11 2.90
C ASP A 124 17.12 -0.76 2.65
N LEU A 125 16.78 -0.08 1.55
CA LEU A 125 15.40 0.20 1.15
C LEU A 125 14.62 -1.10 0.89
N ASN A 126 15.19 -2.05 0.16
CA ASN A 126 14.57 -3.35 -0.09
C ASN A 126 14.36 -4.14 1.21
N LEU A 127 15.37 -4.27 2.08
CA LEU A 127 15.23 -4.97 3.35
C LEU A 127 14.19 -4.31 4.27
N MET A 128 14.19 -2.97 4.33
CA MET A 128 13.24 -2.18 5.12
C MET A 128 11.79 -2.44 4.71
N ILE A 129 11.51 -2.52 3.42
CA ILE A 129 10.16 -2.69 2.92
C ILE A 129 9.76 -4.17 2.88
N ASN A 130 10.53 -5.04 2.21
CA ASN A 130 10.15 -6.41 1.93
C ASN A 130 10.17 -7.32 3.15
N ARG A 131 11.16 -7.14 4.03
CA ARG A 131 11.33 -7.90 5.27
C ARG A 131 10.95 -7.11 6.52
N SER A 132 10.56 -5.85 6.33
CA SER A 132 10.31 -4.94 7.46
C SER A 132 11.50 -4.83 8.43
N ASP A 133 12.73 -4.94 7.91
CA ASP A 133 13.95 -4.94 8.70
C ASP A 133 14.13 -3.63 9.49
N ASN A 134 14.31 -3.74 10.81
CA ASN A 134 14.42 -2.60 11.70
C ASN A 134 15.81 -1.96 11.67
N HIS A 135 16.87 -2.75 11.43
CA HIS A 135 18.22 -2.24 11.34
C HIS A 135 18.41 -1.43 10.04
N ALA A 136 17.90 -1.94 8.91
CA ALA A 136 17.89 -1.21 7.66
C ALA A 136 17.10 0.09 7.77
N SER A 137 15.92 0.04 8.41
CA SER A 137 15.12 1.25 8.68
C SER A 137 15.88 2.28 9.51
N THR A 138 16.57 1.83 10.56
CA THR A 138 17.38 2.70 11.42
C THR A 138 18.52 3.33 10.64
N ARG A 139 19.25 2.57 9.80
CA ARG A 139 20.30 3.13 8.95
C ARG A 139 19.78 4.17 7.96
N MET A 140 18.58 3.95 7.39
CA MET A 140 17.98 4.94 6.49
C MET A 140 17.57 6.20 7.23
N ILE A 141 16.98 6.10 8.44
CA ILE A 141 16.69 7.26 9.30
C ILE A 141 17.97 8.01 9.64
N ASP A 142 19.06 7.31 9.94
CA ASP A 142 20.35 7.93 10.29
C ASP A 142 20.99 8.67 9.13
N ARG A 143 20.77 8.22 7.87
CA ARG A 143 21.24 8.91 6.66
C ARG A 143 20.41 10.18 6.35
N LEU A 144 19.10 10.12 6.58
CA LEU A 144 18.18 11.22 6.23
C LEU A 144 18.03 12.26 7.34
N GLY A 145 17.98 11.80 8.60
CA GLY A 145 17.54 12.59 9.75
C GLY A 145 16.00 12.69 9.84
N TYR A 146 15.51 12.94 11.04
CA TYR A 146 14.06 13.12 11.27
C TYR A 146 13.51 14.37 10.61
N ASP A 147 14.30 15.45 10.58
CA ASP A 147 13.88 16.74 10.04
C ASP A 147 13.62 16.64 8.52
N LYS A 148 14.48 15.94 7.78
CA LYS A 148 14.26 15.70 6.34
C LYS A 148 13.00 14.87 6.11
N ILE A 149 12.81 13.78 6.88
CA ILE A 149 11.61 12.93 6.75
C ILE A 149 10.36 13.76 7.06
N ALA A 150 10.35 14.54 8.14
CA ALA A 150 9.22 15.39 8.50
C ALA A 150 8.96 16.47 7.44
N ALA A 151 10.00 17.15 6.95
CA ALA A 151 9.88 18.19 5.93
C ALA A 151 9.25 17.63 4.63
N VAL A 152 9.67 16.44 4.18
CA VAL A 152 9.09 15.79 3.02
C VAL A 152 7.61 15.48 3.24
N LEU A 153 7.25 14.91 4.39
CA LEU A 153 5.85 14.58 4.70
C LEU A 153 4.93 15.80 4.77
N GLN A 154 5.45 16.93 5.26
CA GLN A 154 4.72 18.19 5.42
C GLN A 154 4.80 19.10 4.18
N SER A 155 5.63 18.77 3.19
CA SER A 155 5.80 19.60 2.01
C SER A 155 4.46 19.85 1.30
N PRO A 156 4.25 21.03 0.69
CA PRO A 156 3.03 21.33 -0.08
C PRO A 156 2.78 20.34 -1.23
N GLU A 157 3.84 19.75 -1.75
CA GLU A 157 3.79 18.79 -2.86
C GLU A 157 3.15 17.46 -2.45
N TYR A 158 3.50 16.95 -1.27
CA TYR A 158 3.00 15.63 -0.83
C TYR A 158 1.86 15.75 0.16
N LYS A 159 1.96 16.61 1.16
CA LYS A 159 0.99 16.80 2.26
C LYS A 159 0.52 15.47 2.84
N LEU A 160 1.47 14.60 3.17
CA LEU A 160 1.18 13.29 3.79
C LEU A 160 1.20 13.35 5.33
N TYR A 161 1.51 14.52 5.87
CA TYR A 161 1.24 14.94 7.24
C TYR A 161 0.70 16.37 7.21
N ASP A 162 -0.52 16.56 7.74
CA ASP A 162 -1.20 17.85 7.77
C ASP A 162 -1.89 18.01 9.12
N GLU A 163 -1.39 18.92 9.97
CA GLU A 163 -1.90 19.15 11.32
C GLU A 163 -3.37 19.59 11.33
N LEU A 164 -3.79 20.34 10.31
CA LEU A 164 -5.17 20.82 10.19
C LEU A 164 -6.15 19.71 9.81
N ASN A 165 -5.66 18.61 9.24
CA ASN A 165 -6.45 17.48 8.77
C ASN A 165 -6.16 16.19 9.55
N GLY A 166 -5.83 16.28 10.84
CA GLY A 166 -5.68 15.12 11.71
C GLY A 166 -4.33 14.41 11.62
N GLY A 167 -3.32 15.04 11.03
CA GLY A 167 -1.96 14.50 10.92
C GLY A 167 -1.77 13.60 9.71
N GLY A 168 -1.14 12.44 9.91
CA GLY A 168 -0.85 11.54 8.79
C GLY A 168 0.28 10.57 9.07
N LEU A 169 1.16 10.39 8.08
CA LEU A 169 2.36 9.57 8.21
C LEU A 169 3.41 10.29 9.06
N TRP A 170 4.00 9.59 10.04
CA TRP A 170 5.07 10.13 10.86
C TRP A 170 6.08 9.08 11.28
N VAL A 171 7.37 9.47 11.26
CA VAL A 171 8.50 8.68 11.76
C VAL A 171 9.33 9.57 12.69
N GLY A 172 9.16 9.37 13.98
CA GLY A 172 9.80 10.18 15.01
C GLY A 172 10.66 9.38 15.98
N LYS A 173 11.07 8.15 15.61
CA LYS A 173 11.97 7.31 16.40
C LYS A 173 12.65 6.29 15.50
N ARG A 174 13.90 5.93 15.84
CA ARG A 174 14.56 4.76 15.27
C ARG A 174 13.75 3.48 15.57
N TYR A 175 13.81 2.52 14.69
CA TYR A 175 13.26 1.18 14.92
C TYR A 175 14.20 0.36 15.82
N ALA A 176 14.57 0.94 16.97
CA ALA A 176 15.49 0.39 17.96
C ALA A 176 15.05 0.80 19.39
N ALA A 177 15.63 0.19 20.39
CA ALA A 177 15.25 0.42 21.79
C ALA A 177 15.55 1.85 22.27
N GLY A 178 16.66 2.44 21.86
CA GLY A 178 17.13 3.76 22.29
C GLY A 178 17.18 4.79 21.18
N GLY A 179 17.69 5.98 21.50
CA GLY A 179 17.94 7.06 20.57
C GLY A 179 17.02 8.28 20.74
N PRO A 180 17.33 9.37 20.03
CA PRO A 180 16.52 10.59 20.07
C PRO A 180 15.11 10.35 19.53
N ARG A 181 14.18 11.20 19.95
CA ARG A 181 12.77 11.14 19.51
C ARG A 181 12.38 12.49 18.91
N ASN A 182 11.62 12.42 17.84
CA ASN A 182 10.91 13.54 17.20
C ASN A 182 9.43 13.12 17.09
N PRO A 183 8.66 13.12 18.20
CA PRO A 183 7.27 12.66 18.18
C PRO A 183 6.41 13.57 17.30
N ASP A 184 5.31 13.02 16.76
CA ASP A 184 4.39 13.83 15.97
C ASP A 184 3.79 14.98 16.80
N PRO A 185 3.52 16.15 16.17
CA PRO A 185 3.06 17.35 16.89
C PRO A 185 1.67 17.22 17.52
N ILE A 186 0.77 16.36 17.00
CA ILE A 186 -0.64 16.31 17.44
C ILE A 186 -0.84 15.35 18.61
N LYS A 187 -0.32 14.12 18.53
CA LYS A 187 -0.56 13.04 19.51
C LYS A 187 0.70 12.54 20.20
N GLY A 188 1.87 13.04 19.85
CA GLY A 188 3.14 12.59 20.42
C GLY A 188 3.52 11.15 20.04
N LEU A 189 2.96 10.60 18.96
CA LEU A 189 3.26 9.25 18.49
C LEU A 189 4.63 9.20 17.80
N SER A 190 5.32 8.08 17.95
CA SER A 190 6.63 7.89 17.32
C SER A 190 6.56 7.32 15.89
N HIS A 191 5.51 6.57 15.59
CA HIS A 191 5.27 5.95 14.28
C HIS A 191 3.77 5.97 14.03
N ALA A 192 3.31 6.93 13.26
CA ALA A 192 1.89 7.18 13.09
C ALA A 192 1.45 7.10 11.63
N ALA A 193 0.17 6.82 11.44
CA ALA A 193 -0.49 6.92 10.16
C ALA A 193 -1.98 7.26 10.33
N THR A 194 -2.55 7.93 9.33
CA THR A 194 -3.99 7.93 9.05
C THR A 194 -4.24 7.09 7.78
N VAL A 195 -5.39 6.45 7.69
CA VAL A 195 -5.70 5.64 6.50
C VAL A 195 -5.84 6.50 5.25
N GLN A 196 -6.33 7.73 5.37
CA GLN A 196 -6.44 8.67 4.26
C GLN A 196 -5.07 9.00 3.67
N GLN A 197 -4.07 9.34 4.49
CA GLN A 197 -2.75 9.71 4.01
C GLN A 197 -1.99 8.51 3.44
N VAL A 198 -2.22 7.31 3.97
CA VAL A 198 -1.67 6.07 3.38
C VAL A 198 -2.32 5.79 2.02
N CYS A 199 -3.64 5.94 1.88
CA CYS A 199 -4.30 5.82 0.57
C CYS A 199 -3.76 6.85 -0.43
N ARG A 200 -3.54 8.10 -0.01
CA ARG A 200 -2.95 9.15 -0.86
C ARG A 200 -1.52 8.81 -1.28
N PHE A 201 -0.70 8.24 -0.38
CA PHE A 201 0.64 7.77 -0.73
C PHE A 201 0.60 6.77 -1.90
N TYR A 202 -0.23 5.73 -1.79
CA TYR A 202 -0.36 4.72 -2.85
C TYR A 202 -0.95 5.29 -4.13
N TYR A 203 -1.94 6.17 -4.03
CA TYR A 203 -2.58 6.79 -5.18
C TYR A 203 -1.60 7.68 -5.95
N LYS A 204 -0.86 8.55 -5.25
CA LYS A 204 0.20 9.35 -5.87
C LYS A 204 1.29 8.48 -6.50
N MET A 205 1.65 7.37 -5.84
CA MET A 205 2.66 6.45 -6.36
C MET A 205 2.21 5.74 -7.64
N ILE A 206 0.98 5.19 -7.67
CA ILE A 206 0.47 4.48 -8.87
C ILE A 206 0.22 5.43 -10.04
N THR A 207 -0.08 6.70 -9.77
CA THR A 207 -0.28 7.73 -10.79
C THR A 207 1.02 8.41 -11.24
N GLY A 208 2.17 8.01 -10.70
CA GLY A 208 3.47 8.58 -11.05
C GLY A 208 3.73 9.98 -10.48
N SER A 209 2.86 10.48 -9.60
CA SER A 209 2.94 11.83 -9.02
C SER A 209 3.61 11.88 -7.63
N LEU A 210 4.23 10.77 -7.19
CA LEU A 210 4.99 10.73 -5.96
C LEU A 210 6.49 10.83 -6.28
N VAL A 211 7.09 11.98 -6.03
CA VAL A 211 8.43 12.42 -6.42
C VAL A 211 8.54 12.65 -7.94
N SER A 212 8.66 11.58 -8.71
CA SER A 212 8.67 11.58 -10.18
C SER A 212 8.10 10.24 -10.67
N PRO A 213 7.72 10.13 -11.96
CA PRO A 213 7.28 8.85 -12.53
C PRO A 213 8.31 7.74 -12.37
N GLU A 214 9.60 8.06 -12.51
CA GLU A 214 10.70 7.10 -12.33
C GLU A 214 10.79 6.63 -10.88
N LYS A 215 10.76 7.55 -9.91
CA LYS A 215 10.85 7.21 -8.48
C LYS A 215 9.59 6.52 -7.98
N SER A 216 8.42 6.91 -8.49
CA SER A 216 7.14 6.21 -8.24
C SER A 216 7.22 4.75 -8.69
N LYS A 217 7.71 4.50 -9.92
CA LYS A 217 7.92 3.13 -10.42
C LYS A 217 8.89 2.36 -9.53
N LYS A 218 10.01 2.97 -9.14
CA LYS A 218 11.00 2.35 -8.29
C LYS A 218 10.45 1.99 -6.91
N MET A 219 9.61 2.85 -6.31
CA MET A 219 8.93 2.54 -5.05
C MET A 219 7.98 1.35 -5.23
N LEU A 220 7.23 1.29 -6.33
CA LEU A 220 6.38 0.13 -6.66
C LEU A 220 7.22 -1.14 -6.76
N ASP A 221 8.31 -1.14 -7.53
CA ASP A 221 9.19 -2.30 -7.70
C ASP A 221 9.72 -2.80 -6.33
N ILE A 222 10.08 -1.88 -5.41
CA ILE A 222 10.50 -2.23 -4.05
C ILE A 222 9.34 -2.81 -3.21
N MET A 223 8.10 -2.35 -3.40
CA MET A 223 6.94 -2.73 -2.58
C MET A 223 6.24 -4.01 -3.05
N GLU A 224 6.51 -4.48 -4.26
CA GLU A 224 5.86 -5.67 -4.85
C GLU A 224 6.32 -6.98 -4.20
N ASP A 225 7.60 -7.08 -3.85
CA ASP A 225 8.23 -8.32 -3.36
C ASP A 225 8.16 -8.45 -1.84
N SER A 226 6.97 -8.45 -1.27
CA SER A 226 6.80 -8.61 0.17
C SER A 226 7.00 -10.07 0.62
N HIS A 227 7.99 -10.31 1.47
CA HIS A 227 8.24 -11.62 2.08
C HIS A 227 7.29 -11.97 3.26
N LEU A 228 6.36 -11.08 3.59
CA LEU A 228 5.49 -11.22 4.76
C LEU A 228 4.05 -11.56 4.34
N HIS A 229 3.68 -12.84 4.38
CA HIS A 229 2.39 -13.36 3.93
C HIS A 229 1.36 -13.44 5.07
N HIS A 230 1.06 -12.31 5.71
CA HIS A 230 0.05 -12.20 6.78
C HIS A 230 -0.95 -11.07 6.51
N LYS A 231 -2.02 -10.93 7.29
CA LYS A 231 -3.05 -9.89 7.16
C LYS A 231 -3.68 -9.89 5.75
N PHE A 232 -3.72 -8.76 5.04
CA PHE A 232 -4.33 -8.67 3.69
C PHE A 232 -3.76 -9.72 2.74
N VAL A 233 -2.42 -9.86 2.68
CA VAL A 233 -1.76 -10.78 1.74
C VAL A 233 -2.14 -12.23 2.00
N ASN A 234 -2.31 -12.64 3.26
CA ASN A 234 -2.75 -14.02 3.57
C ASN A 234 -4.08 -14.39 2.90
N THR A 235 -5.01 -13.44 2.80
CA THR A 235 -6.28 -13.67 2.11
C THR A 235 -6.11 -13.50 0.60
N LEU A 236 -5.38 -12.48 0.14
CA LEU A 236 -5.14 -12.21 -1.29
C LEU A 236 -4.42 -13.36 -1.98
N ASP A 237 -3.44 -14.01 -1.35
CA ASP A 237 -2.73 -15.19 -1.88
C ASP A 237 -3.69 -16.32 -2.28
N ARG A 238 -4.82 -16.45 -1.56
CA ARG A 238 -5.82 -17.49 -1.83
C ARG A 238 -6.86 -17.09 -2.87
N ILE A 239 -7.30 -15.82 -2.87
CA ILE A 239 -8.41 -15.37 -3.72
C ILE A 239 -7.96 -14.63 -4.99
N ALA A 240 -6.74 -14.14 -5.01
CA ALA A 240 -6.16 -13.36 -6.09
C ALA A 240 -4.67 -13.70 -6.36
N PRO A 241 -4.29 -15.00 -6.52
CA PRO A 241 -2.89 -15.45 -6.57
C PRO A 241 -2.10 -14.87 -7.75
N ASN A 242 -2.79 -14.34 -8.76
CA ASN A 242 -2.17 -13.74 -9.95
C ASN A 242 -2.21 -12.20 -9.94
N ALA A 243 -2.69 -11.57 -8.87
CA ALA A 243 -2.65 -10.13 -8.73
C ALA A 243 -1.28 -9.68 -8.23
N ARG A 244 -0.78 -8.57 -8.75
CA ARG A 244 0.37 -7.87 -8.19
C ARG A 244 -0.07 -7.16 -6.91
N VAL A 245 0.71 -7.28 -5.86
CA VAL A 245 0.39 -6.68 -4.55
C VAL A 245 1.58 -5.87 -4.07
N PHE A 246 1.40 -4.57 -3.97
CA PHE A 246 2.39 -3.62 -3.46
C PHE A 246 2.02 -3.28 -2.01
N ARG A 247 2.88 -3.60 -1.06
CA ARG A 247 2.44 -3.69 0.32
C ARG A 247 3.42 -3.16 1.34
N LYS A 248 2.88 -2.62 2.46
CA LYS A 248 3.61 -2.45 3.71
C LYS A 248 2.71 -2.70 4.91
N SER A 249 3.20 -3.44 5.89
CA SER A 249 2.50 -3.75 7.13
C SER A 249 3.26 -3.25 8.36
N GLY A 250 2.56 -3.23 9.50
CA GLY A 250 3.12 -2.97 10.81
C GLY A 250 2.43 -3.79 11.90
N SER A 251 3.20 -4.24 12.91
CA SER A 251 2.67 -4.89 14.11
C SER A 251 3.52 -4.53 15.33
N TRP A 252 2.84 -4.19 16.41
CA TRP A 252 3.45 -3.98 17.70
C TRP A 252 2.41 -4.16 18.80
N ARG A 253 2.56 -5.17 19.67
CA ARG A 253 1.56 -5.49 20.70
C ARG A 253 0.16 -5.63 20.05
N ASN A 254 -0.81 -4.83 20.49
CA ASN A 254 -2.18 -4.82 20.00
C ASN A 254 -2.38 -3.91 18.76
N TYR A 255 -1.33 -3.25 18.29
CA TYR A 255 -1.41 -2.37 17.10
C TYR A 255 -1.07 -3.17 15.86
N HIS A 256 -2.02 -3.24 14.95
CA HIS A 256 -1.88 -3.90 13.66
C HIS A 256 -2.22 -2.93 12.55
N ALA A 257 -1.34 -2.81 11.58
CA ALA A 257 -1.53 -1.99 10.40
C ALA A 257 -1.24 -2.81 9.15
N ASP A 258 -1.99 -2.59 8.10
CA ASP A 258 -1.67 -3.10 6.77
C ASP A 258 -2.15 -2.14 5.69
N SER A 259 -1.44 -2.12 4.57
CA SER A 259 -1.78 -1.36 3.38
C SER A 259 -1.36 -2.13 2.14
N ALA A 260 -2.21 -2.18 1.15
CA ALA A 260 -1.96 -2.87 -0.10
C ALA A 260 -2.59 -2.12 -1.27
N LEU A 261 -1.81 -1.89 -2.31
CA LEU A 261 -2.28 -1.65 -3.66
C LEU A 261 -2.35 -2.99 -4.37
N VAL A 262 -3.53 -3.37 -4.83
CA VAL A 262 -3.78 -4.61 -5.57
C VAL A 262 -4.04 -4.27 -7.02
N TRP A 263 -3.31 -4.95 -7.92
CA TRP A 263 -3.40 -4.72 -9.36
C TRP A 263 -3.50 -6.05 -10.10
N GLY A 264 -4.69 -6.38 -10.55
CA GLY A 264 -4.98 -7.65 -11.18
C GLY A 264 -6.09 -7.59 -12.21
N LYS A 265 -6.50 -8.76 -12.69
CA LYS A 265 -7.65 -8.95 -13.57
C LYS A 265 -8.97 -8.90 -12.76
N ASP A 266 -10.08 -9.00 -13.45
CA ASP A 266 -11.43 -9.12 -12.86
C ASP A 266 -11.81 -7.94 -11.95
N GLY A 267 -11.39 -6.74 -12.35
CA GLY A 267 -11.66 -5.52 -11.60
C GLY A 267 -10.86 -5.37 -10.31
N ARG A 268 -9.82 -6.16 -10.08
CA ARG A 268 -8.93 -6.02 -8.91
C ARG A 268 -7.89 -4.92 -9.12
N LYS A 269 -8.37 -3.69 -9.10
CA LYS A 269 -7.56 -2.48 -9.12
C LYS A 269 -8.04 -1.60 -7.97
N TYR A 270 -7.37 -1.66 -6.83
CA TYR A 270 -7.81 -0.95 -5.62
C TYR A 270 -6.69 -0.80 -4.60
N ILE A 271 -6.88 0.12 -3.65
CA ILE A 271 -6.05 0.27 -2.47
C ILE A 271 -6.87 -0.08 -1.24
N LEU A 272 -6.31 -0.88 -0.34
CA LEU A 272 -6.87 -1.17 0.98
C LEU A 272 -5.88 -0.72 2.05
N VAL A 273 -6.38 -0.03 3.07
CA VAL A 273 -5.62 0.36 4.26
C VAL A 273 -6.45 0.05 5.49
N ALA A 274 -5.85 -0.57 6.51
CA ALA A 274 -6.48 -0.79 7.80
C ALA A 274 -5.49 -0.57 8.94
N LEU A 275 -5.94 0.14 9.97
CA LEU A 275 -5.28 0.32 11.25
C LEU A 275 -6.20 -0.22 12.34
N VAL A 276 -5.70 -1.12 13.19
CA VAL A 276 -6.51 -1.79 14.22
C VAL A 276 -5.71 -1.87 15.52
N GLU A 277 -6.32 -1.41 16.62
CA GLU A 277 -5.83 -1.60 17.98
C GLU A 277 -6.67 -2.67 18.69
N ASP A 278 -6.32 -3.93 18.49
CA ASP A 278 -6.96 -5.08 19.12
C ASP A 278 -5.98 -6.28 19.13
N PRO A 279 -5.96 -7.14 20.17
CA PRO A 279 -5.13 -8.34 20.18
C PRO A 279 -5.32 -9.26 18.97
N ASN A 280 -6.55 -9.30 18.40
CA ASN A 280 -6.90 -10.06 17.22
C ASN A 280 -6.80 -9.26 15.92
N GLY A 281 -6.13 -8.08 15.94
CA GLY A 281 -6.09 -7.15 14.81
C GLY A 281 -5.53 -7.76 13.51
N GLU A 282 -4.64 -8.75 13.59
CA GLU A 282 -4.17 -9.46 12.40
C GLU A 282 -5.31 -10.23 11.72
N GLN A 283 -6.11 -10.98 12.49
CA GLN A 283 -7.25 -11.73 11.97
C GLN A 283 -8.32 -10.79 11.43
N ILE A 284 -8.62 -9.71 12.16
CA ILE A 284 -9.58 -8.69 11.71
C ILE A 284 -9.19 -8.14 10.33
N ILE A 285 -7.90 -7.82 10.12
CA ILE A 285 -7.41 -7.31 8.83
C ILE A 285 -7.53 -8.39 7.72
N ARG A 286 -7.29 -9.67 8.03
CA ARG A 286 -7.53 -10.78 7.08
C ARG A 286 -8.99 -10.84 6.63
N ASP A 287 -9.90 -10.71 7.60
CA ASP A 287 -11.34 -10.87 7.38
C ASP A 287 -11.94 -9.69 6.61
N LEU A 288 -11.29 -8.52 6.60
CA LEU A 288 -11.73 -7.35 5.85
C LEU A 288 -11.65 -7.52 4.34
N VAL A 289 -10.74 -8.32 3.78
CA VAL A 289 -10.45 -8.33 2.34
C VAL A 289 -11.67 -8.68 1.51
N VAL A 290 -12.35 -9.77 1.82
CA VAL A 290 -13.50 -10.26 1.03
C VAL A 290 -14.69 -9.28 1.10
N PRO A 291 -15.12 -8.80 2.28
CA PRO A 291 -16.15 -7.76 2.36
C PRO A 291 -15.81 -6.49 1.58
N LEU A 292 -14.55 -6.01 1.68
CA LEU A 292 -14.12 -4.80 0.96
C LEU A 292 -14.09 -5.02 -0.57
N GLU A 293 -13.63 -6.16 -1.08
CA GLU A 293 -13.76 -6.48 -2.51
C GLU A 293 -15.22 -6.50 -2.98
N ASN A 294 -16.13 -7.03 -2.15
CA ASN A 294 -17.55 -7.11 -2.49
C ASN A 294 -18.21 -5.73 -2.58
N ILE A 295 -17.90 -4.81 -1.65
CA ILE A 295 -18.45 -3.45 -1.71
C ILE A 295 -17.91 -2.68 -2.90
N ILE A 296 -16.61 -2.81 -3.25
CA ILE A 296 -16.02 -2.21 -4.44
C ILE A 296 -16.77 -2.68 -5.71
N LYS A 297 -16.98 -3.99 -5.86
CA LYS A 297 -17.72 -4.54 -6.99
C LYS A 297 -19.17 -4.04 -7.04
N LYS A 298 -19.83 -3.97 -5.88
CA LYS A 298 -21.21 -3.49 -5.77
C LYS A 298 -21.33 -2.00 -6.10
N SER A 299 -20.41 -1.16 -5.62
CA SER A 299 -20.36 0.28 -5.92
C SER A 299 -20.34 0.52 -7.42
N ARG A 300 -19.45 -0.16 -8.14
CA ARG A 300 -19.33 -0.06 -9.60
C ARG A 300 -20.61 -0.43 -10.34
N SER A 301 -21.36 -1.41 -9.85
CA SER A 301 -22.63 -1.81 -10.47
C SER A 301 -23.73 -0.75 -10.31
N LEU A 302 -23.65 0.09 -9.27
CA LEU A 302 -24.59 1.19 -9.04
C LEU A 302 -24.31 2.40 -9.92
N GLU A 303 -23.08 2.57 -10.39
CA GLU A 303 -22.67 3.68 -11.26
C GLU A 303 -23.00 3.44 -12.75
N THR A 304 -23.26 2.19 -13.12
CA THR A 304 -23.60 1.79 -14.50
C THR A 304 -25.10 1.76 -14.76
N THR A 305 -25.91 2.02 -13.75
CA THR A 305 -27.39 2.05 -13.82
C THR A 305 -27.89 3.48 -13.83
#